data_ec9253d53cf5a78d1485bff42a25d068
#
_entry.id   ec9253d53cf5a78d1485bff42a25d068
#
_cell.length_a   1.000
_cell.length_b   1.000
_cell.length_c   1.000
_cell.angle_alpha   90.00
_cell.angle_beta   90.00
_cell.angle_gamma   90.00
#
_symmetry.space_group_name_H-M   'P 1'
#
loop_
_entity.id
_entity.type
_entity.pdbx_description
1 polymer ?
#
loop_
_entity_poly.entity_id
_entity_poly.type
_entity_poly.pdbx_seq_one_letter_code
_entity_poly.pdbx_strand_id
1 'polypeptide(L)'
;MITPAVTTGLAESGIRISASPADYRPHFSHTGDRIWPETNCYLDLWIETLHALGLDPVPALACALSADHDGLQWTFLKQEPEDLRRLYGLEVSEEAVWLPLLETVESGPVRGILHTVEVDSWWLPDTAGTAYHADHVKTTIVPVRVDRSIRLMWYLHNAGMYELAGDDFDGVFGLV
;
A
#
# COMPACT_ATOMS: atom_id res chain seq x y z
N MET A 1 -17.02 -1.46 3.34
CA MET A 1 -15.58 -1.62 3.11
C MET A 1 -14.91 -0.48 3.86
N ILE A 2 -14.04 -0.77 4.84
CA ILE A 2 -13.35 0.26 5.63
C ILE A 2 -11.97 0.40 5.02
N THR A 3 -11.63 1.59 4.53
CA THR A 3 -10.32 1.87 3.94
C THR A 3 -9.50 2.65 4.97
N PRO A 4 -8.37 2.12 5.47
CA PRO A 4 -7.49 2.90 6.30
C PRO A 4 -6.84 4.03 5.50
N ALA A 5 -6.87 5.25 6.02
CA ALA A 5 -6.15 6.39 5.46
C ALA A 5 -4.97 6.73 6.36
N VAL A 6 -3.80 6.96 5.76
CA VAL A 6 -2.60 7.39 6.46
C VAL A 6 -2.44 8.89 6.27
N THR A 7 -2.56 9.65 7.35
CA THR A 7 -2.31 11.10 7.33
C THR A 7 -0.97 11.39 7.98
N THR A 8 -0.04 12.00 7.24
CA THR A 8 1.23 12.45 7.80
C THR A 8 1.15 13.92 8.16
N GLY A 9 1.39 14.24 9.42
CA GLY A 9 1.51 15.60 9.93
C GLY A 9 2.88 16.22 9.65
N LEU A 10 3.44 16.07 8.44
CA LEU A 10 4.65 16.78 8.03
C LEU A 10 4.24 18.14 7.47
N ALA A 11 4.59 19.17 8.20
CA ALA A 11 4.28 20.57 7.88
C ALA A 11 4.75 20.96 6.46
N GLU A 12 3.86 21.57 5.70
CA GLU A 12 4.07 22.41 4.49
C GLU A 12 4.58 21.78 3.18
N SER A 13 5.05 20.55 3.13
CA SER A 13 5.27 19.84 1.86
C SER A 13 4.46 18.56 1.86
N GLY A 14 3.45 18.47 0.99
CA GLY A 14 2.64 17.25 0.86
C GLY A 14 3.52 16.01 0.70
N ILE A 15 3.01 14.85 1.08
CA ILE A 15 3.70 13.56 0.91
C ILE A 15 4.07 13.42 -0.57
N ARG A 16 5.37 13.31 -0.85
CA ARG A 16 5.87 13.12 -2.20
C ARG A 16 6.71 11.85 -2.25
N ILE A 17 6.15 10.86 -2.90
CA ILE A 17 6.92 9.73 -3.39
C ILE A 17 7.33 10.11 -4.81
N SER A 18 8.61 10.38 -5.02
CA SER A 18 9.14 10.93 -6.29
C SER A 18 9.63 9.87 -7.26
N ALA A 19 9.84 8.64 -6.81
CA ALA A 19 10.27 7.54 -7.68
C ALA A 19 9.15 7.13 -8.63
N SER A 20 9.51 6.84 -9.88
CA SER A 20 8.63 6.13 -10.80
C SER A 20 8.74 4.62 -10.58
N PRO A 21 7.77 3.79 -11.02
CA PRO A 21 7.91 2.34 -10.94
C PRO A 21 9.18 1.80 -11.62
N ALA A 22 9.62 2.43 -12.71
CA ALA A 22 10.84 2.04 -13.42
C ALA A 22 12.13 2.32 -12.63
N ASP A 23 12.13 3.37 -11.80
CA ASP A 23 13.29 3.79 -11.02
C ASP A 23 13.24 3.30 -9.57
N TYR A 24 12.10 2.83 -9.11
CA TYR A 24 11.90 2.35 -7.76
C TYR A 24 12.78 1.13 -7.46
N ARG A 25 13.35 1.12 -6.28
CA ARG A 25 14.12 -0.01 -5.78
C ARG A 25 13.49 -0.46 -4.47
N PRO A 26 12.96 -1.68 -4.41
CA PRO A 26 12.38 -2.22 -3.19
C PRO A 26 13.35 -2.20 -2.02
N HIS A 27 12.82 -2.18 -0.83
CA HIS A 27 13.62 -2.28 0.39
C HIS A 27 14.45 -3.58 0.38
N PHE A 28 15.65 -3.54 0.96
CA PHE A 28 16.59 -4.66 0.92
C PHE A 28 16.02 -5.97 1.49
N SER A 29 15.01 -5.90 2.40
CA SER A 29 14.33 -7.09 2.92
C SER A 29 13.53 -7.84 1.86
N HIS A 30 13.20 -7.20 0.76
CA HIS A 30 12.46 -7.77 -0.37
C HIS A 30 13.37 -8.07 -1.57
N THR A 31 14.70 -7.94 -1.41
CA THR A 31 15.66 -8.17 -2.50
C THR A 31 16.61 -9.33 -2.15
N GLY A 32 17.20 -9.94 -3.17
CA GLY A 32 18.18 -11.03 -3.02
C GLY A 32 17.56 -12.43 -3.13
N ASP A 33 18.28 -13.43 -2.61
CA ASP A 33 17.89 -14.86 -2.72
C ASP A 33 16.79 -15.26 -1.72
N ARG A 34 16.22 -14.31 -1.02
CA ARG A 34 15.22 -14.57 0.00
C ARG A 34 13.85 -14.64 -0.60
N ILE A 35 13.32 -15.84 -0.71
CA ILE A 35 11.91 -16.08 -1.00
C ILE A 35 11.18 -16.02 0.33
N TRP A 36 10.42 -14.95 0.56
CA TRP A 36 9.42 -14.94 1.61
C TRP A 36 8.16 -15.55 1.05
N PRO A 37 7.60 -16.61 1.66
CA PRO A 37 6.22 -16.93 1.38
C PRO A 37 5.38 -15.71 1.77
N GLU A 38 4.51 -15.28 0.91
CA GLU A 38 3.60 -14.17 1.14
C GLU A 38 2.60 -14.54 2.24
N THR A 39 3.05 -14.47 3.48
CA THR A 39 2.23 -14.81 4.64
C THR A 39 1.58 -13.58 5.25
N ASN A 40 2.08 -12.37 4.93
CA ASN A 40 1.54 -11.11 5.41
C ASN A 40 1.84 -9.96 4.43
N CYS A 41 1.11 -9.93 3.32
CA CYS A 41 1.24 -8.89 2.30
C CYS A 41 1.00 -7.46 2.84
N TYR A 42 0.23 -7.33 3.91
CA TYR A 42 -0.01 -6.03 4.56
C TYR A 42 1.26 -5.51 5.26
N LEU A 43 2.04 -6.38 5.90
CA LEU A 43 3.33 -6.00 6.48
C LEU A 43 4.34 -5.59 5.41
N ASP A 44 4.40 -6.36 4.32
CA ASP A 44 5.27 -6.06 3.18
C ASP A 44 4.91 -4.71 2.55
N LEU A 45 3.62 -4.42 2.39
CA LEU A 45 3.13 -3.14 1.90
C LEU A 45 3.58 -1.97 2.80
N TRP A 46 3.56 -2.13 4.13
CA TRP A 46 4.04 -1.11 5.05
C TRP A 46 5.55 -0.91 4.99
N ILE A 47 6.33 -1.99 4.79
CA ILE A 47 7.77 -1.87 4.56
C ILE A 47 8.04 -0.99 3.35
N GLU A 48 7.38 -1.27 2.22
CA GLU A 48 7.56 -0.50 1.00
C GLU A 48 7.00 0.93 1.14
N THR A 49 5.89 1.12 1.85
CA THR A 49 5.32 2.46 2.08
C THR A 49 6.29 3.34 2.88
N LEU A 50 6.82 2.83 4.00
CA LEU A 50 7.81 3.57 4.79
C LEU A 50 9.09 3.84 3.99
N HIS A 51 9.58 2.83 3.27
CA HIS A 51 10.75 2.97 2.42
C HIS A 51 10.56 4.03 1.32
N ALA A 52 9.43 4.02 0.64
CA ALA A 52 9.10 4.99 -0.40
C ALA A 52 8.97 6.43 0.14
N LEU A 53 8.61 6.58 1.41
CA LEU A 53 8.61 7.85 2.14
C LEU A 53 10.01 8.29 2.61
N GLY A 54 11.05 7.48 2.37
CA GLY A 54 12.41 7.75 2.82
C GLY A 54 12.63 7.47 4.31
N LEU A 55 11.75 6.68 4.92
CA LEU A 55 11.82 6.26 6.31
C LEU A 55 12.44 4.86 6.41
N ASP A 56 13.14 4.58 7.51
CA ASP A 56 13.64 3.22 7.79
C ASP A 56 12.47 2.35 8.31
N PRO A 57 12.06 1.29 7.58
CA PRO A 57 10.96 0.44 8.02
C PRO A 57 11.33 -0.53 9.15
N VAL A 58 12.63 -0.75 9.42
CA VAL A 58 13.08 -1.76 10.38
C VAL A 58 12.50 -1.56 11.79
N PRO A 59 12.44 -0.35 12.37
CA PRO A 59 11.83 -0.15 13.67
C PRO A 59 10.35 -0.55 13.73
N ALA A 60 9.59 -0.39 12.64
CA ALA A 60 8.17 -0.78 12.59
C ALA A 60 7.98 -2.29 12.65
N LEU A 61 9.00 -3.08 12.30
CA LEU A 61 8.95 -4.54 12.39
C LEU A 61 8.96 -5.06 13.83
N ALA A 62 9.14 -4.18 14.83
CA ALA A 62 9.00 -4.54 16.24
C ALA A 62 7.61 -5.10 16.59
N CYS A 63 6.58 -4.83 15.78
CA CYS A 63 5.27 -5.49 15.90
C CYS A 63 5.37 -7.02 15.88
N ALA A 64 6.42 -7.60 15.26
CA ALA A 64 6.67 -9.03 15.27
C ALA A 64 6.92 -9.61 16.68
N LEU A 65 7.31 -8.78 17.64
CA LEU A 65 7.49 -9.19 19.04
C LEU A 65 6.15 -9.48 19.74
N SER A 66 5.04 -9.00 19.18
CA SER A 66 3.68 -9.30 19.67
C SER A 66 3.07 -10.54 19.00
N ALA A 67 3.83 -11.25 18.16
CA ALA A 67 3.35 -12.47 17.53
C ALA A 67 2.99 -13.52 18.56
N ASP A 68 1.80 -14.09 18.42
CA ASP A 68 1.28 -15.15 19.29
C ASP A 68 0.65 -16.25 18.43
N HIS A 69 0.50 -17.42 18.99
CA HIS A 69 -0.08 -18.60 18.34
C HIS A 69 -1.11 -19.26 19.26
N ASP A 70 -2.36 -19.31 18.83
CA ASP A 70 -3.48 -19.82 19.62
C ASP A 70 -3.61 -21.36 19.62
N GLY A 71 -2.66 -22.05 19.00
CA GLY A 71 -2.66 -23.50 18.79
C GLY A 71 -3.13 -23.93 17.41
N LEU A 72 -3.73 -23.03 16.63
CA LEU A 72 -4.22 -23.27 15.28
C LEU A 72 -3.56 -22.37 14.25
N GLN A 73 -3.38 -21.09 14.59
CA GLN A 73 -2.84 -20.08 13.68
C GLN A 73 -2.05 -19.00 14.41
N TRP A 74 -1.21 -18.31 13.67
CA TRP A 74 -0.50 -17.15 14.15
C TRP A 74 -1.37 -15.89 14.13
N THR A 75 -1.14 -14.99 15.07
CA THR A 75 -1.70 -13.63 15.04
C THR A 75 -1.38 -12.96 13.70
N PHE A 76 -2.39 -12.32 13.08
CA PHE A 76 -2.14 -11.48 11.92
C PHE A 76 -1.37 -10.23 12.36
N LEU A 77 -0.11 -10.17 11.98
CA LEU A 77 0.77 -9.07 12.36
C LEU A 77 0.47 -7.82 11.54
N LYS A 78 0.30 -6.72 12.23
CA LYS A 78 0.21 -5.38 11.66
C LYS A 78 0.86 -4.37 12.60
N GLN A 79 1.32 -3.25 12.04
CA GLN A 79 1.84 -2.15 12.83
C GLN A 79 0.69 -1.48 13.60
N GLU A 80 0.94 -1.18 14.86
CA GLU A 80 0.01 -0.39 15.66
C GLU A 80 0.07 1.10 15.24
N PRO A 81 -1.08 1.78 15.05
CA PRO A 81 -1.12 3.19 14.69
C PRO A 81 -0.30 4.09 15.63
N GLU A 82 -0.29 3.80 16.93
CA GLU A 82 0.46 4.56 17.90
C GLU A 82 1.98 4.40 17.74
N ASP A 83 2.45 3.21 17.32
CA ASP A 83 3.87 2.99 17.05
C ASP A 83 4.30 3.75 15.79
N LEU A 84 3.48 3.75 14.75
CA LEU A 84 3.74 4.55 13.54
C LEU A 84 3.79 6.05 13.85
N ARG A 85 2.90 6.53 14.73
CA ARG A 85 2.91 7.92 15.19
C ARG A 85 4.18 8.24 15.98
N ARG A 86 4.60 7.37 16.92
CA ARG A 86 5.78 7.60 17.77
C ARG A 86 7.08 7.49 17.01
N LEU A 87 7.21 6.52 16.10
CA LEU A 87 8.44 6.25 15.37
C LEU A 87 8.65 7.25 14.22
N TYR A 88 7.57 7.61 13.54
CA TYR A 88 7.65 8.33 12.26
C TYR A 88 6.81 9.61 12.19
N GLY A 89 5.99 9.90 13.19
CA GLY A 89 5.04 11.01 13.14
C GLY A 89 3.88 10.78 12.17
N LEU A 90 3.62 9.52 11.80
CA LEU A 90 2.52 9.15 10.90
C LEU A 90 1.24 8.93 11.70
N GLU A 91 0.19 9.63 11.36
CA GLU A 91 -1.14 9.39 11.89
C GLU A 91 -1.89 8.45 10.95
N VAL A 92 -2.43 7.36 11.49
CA VAL A 92 -3.19 6.35 10.75
C VAL A 92 -4.60 6.31 11.30
N SER A 93 -5.58 6.47 10.40
CA SER A 93 -7.00 6.35 10.74
C SER A 93 -7.71 5.40 9.76
N GLU A 94 -8.70 4.69 10.27
CA GLU A 94 -9.61 3.92 9.42
C GLU A 94 -10.84 4.78 9.10
N GLU A 95 -11.13 4.94 7.81
CA GLU A 95 -12.20 5.79 7.34
C GLU A 95 -13.20 5.00 6.48
N ALA A 96 -14.47 5.33 6.62
CA ALA A 96 -15.49 4.84 5.70
C ALA A 96 -15.39 5.58 4.37
N VAL A 97 -15.45 4.84 3.26
CA VAL A 97 -15.47 5.43 1.93
C VAL A 97 -16.77 6.21 1.76
N TRP A 98 -16.66 7.53 1.60
CA TRP A 98 -17.78 8.44 1.40
C TRP A 98 -17.91 8.88 -0.06
N LEU A 99 -16.79 9.18 -0.70
CA LEU A 99 -16.70 9.57 -2.09
C LEU A 99 -16.31 8.37 -2.97
N PRO A 100 -16.52 8.45 -4.29
CA PRO A 100 -15.93 7.47 -5.20
C PRO A 100 -14.42 7.29 -4.91
N LEU A 101 -13.95 6.04 -4.93
CA LEU A 101 -12.58 5.71 -4.57
C LEU A 101 -11.55 6.55 -5.35
N LEU A 102 -11.79 6.72 -6.66
CA LEU A 102 -10.92 7.51 -7.53
C LEU A 102 -10.75 8.95 -7.03
N GLU A 103 -11.84 9.62 -6.64
CA GLU A 103 -11.79 11.00 -6.14
C GLU A 103 -11.02 11.09 -4.81
N THR A 104 -11.19 10.09 -3.95
CA THR A 104 -10.51 10.00 -2.66
C THR A 104 -9.00 9.90 -2.86
N VAL A 105 -8.53 8.94 -3.66
CA VAL A 105 -7.10 8.67 -3.81
C VAL A 105 -6.38 9.69 -4.68
N GLU A 106 -7.08 10.31 -5.66
CA GLU A 106 -6.51 11.36 -6.51
C GLU A 106 -6.23 12.65 -5.71
N SER A 107 -7.10 12.99 -4.78
CA SER A 107 -6.96 14.21 -3.96
C SER A 107 -6.01 14.05 -2.77
N GLY A 108 -5.75 12.84 -2.32
CA GLY A 108 -4.99 12.54 -1.11
C GLY A 108 -3.57 13.11 -1.09
N PRO A 109 -2.71 12.79 -2.06
CA PRO A 109 -1.30 13.21 -2.05
C PRO A 109 -1.10 14.73 -2.01
N VAL A 110 -1.98 15.50 -2.67
CA VAL A 110 -1.95 16.97 -2.63
C VAL A 110 -2.24 17.50 -1.23
N ARG A 111 -3.03 16.76 -0.46
CA ARG A 111 -3.40 17.10 0.92
C ARG A 111 -2.42 16.50 1.96
N GLY A 112 -1.36 15.82 1.53
CA GLY A 112 -0.44 15.13 2.42
C GLY A 112 -1.01 13.85 3.00
N ILE A 113 -1.95 13.19 2.30
CA ILE A 113 -2.61 11.95 2.72
C ILE A 113 -2.29 10.85 1.72
N LEU A 114 -1.76 9.74 2.20
CA LEU A 114 -1.74 8.49 1.46
C LEU A 114 -2.88 7.59 1.95
N HIS A 115 -3.51 6.92 1.00
CA HIS A 115 -4.57 5.97 1.31
C HIS A 115 -4.06 4.55 1.09
N THR A 116 -4.28 3.67 2.06
CA THR A 116 -4.27 2.24 1.80
C THR A 116 -5.68 1.85 1.39
N VAL A 117 -5.82 1.19 0.25
CA VAL A 117 -7.13 0.82 -0.29
C VAL A 117 -7.19 -0.66 -0.62
N GLU A 118 -8.33 -1.27 -0.33
CA GLU A 118 -8.60 -2.64 -0.72
C GLU A 118 -9.17 -2.67 -2.14
N VAL A 119 -8.57 -3.47 -2.99
CA VAL A 119 -8.94 -3.62 -4.40
C VAL A 119 -8.99 -5.09 -4.79
N ASP A 120 -9.52 -5.37 -5.98
CA ASP A 120 -9.53 -6.67 -6.58
C ASP A 120 -8.24 -6.89 -7.39
N SER A 121 -7.45 -7.90 -7.03
CA SER A 121 -6.19 -8.24 -7.69
C SER A 121 -6.37 -8.71 -9.13
N TRP A 122 -7.58 -9.03 -9.56
CA TRP A 122 -7.90 -9.28 -10.97
C TRP A 122 -7.36 -8.18 -11.89
N TRP A 123 -7.37 -6.92 -11.41
CA TRP A 123 -6.96 -5.73 -12.17
C TRP A 123 -5.52 -5.29 -11.92
N LEU A 124 -4.72 -6.07 -11.16
CA LEU A 124 -3.36 -5.70 -10.82
C LEU A 124 -2.33 -6.47 -11.63
N PRO A 125 -1.65 -5.84 -12.62
CA PRO A 125 -0.68 -6.53 -13.50
C PRO A 125 0.49 -7.20 -12.76
N ASP A 126 0.87 -6.71 -11.59
CA ASP A 126 1.95 -7.29 -10.79
C ASP A 126 1.59 -8.65 -10.19
N THR A 127 0.31 -9.01 -10.16
CA THR A 127 -0.15 -10.35 -9.76
C THR A 127 -0.22 -11.34 -10.92
N ALA A 128 0.43 -11.03 -12.05
CA ALA A 128 0.52 -11.94 -13.19
C ALA A 128 1.10 -13.31 -12.78
N GLY A 129 0.40 -14.37 -13.18
CA GLY A 129 0.75 -15.74 -12.78
C GLY A 129 0.08 -16.23 -11.48
N THR A 130 -0.63 -15.36 -10.77
CA THR A 130 -1.45 -15.72 -9.59
C THR A 130 -2.90 -15.30 -9.76
N ALA A 131 -3.21 -14.01 -9.71
CA ALA A 131 -4.58 -13.51 -9.71
C ALA A 131 -4.94 -12.66 -10.93
N TYR A 132 -3.98 -11.97 -11.58
CA TYR A 132 -4.26 -11.07 -12.69
C TYR A 132 -5.00 -11.76 -13.83
N HIS A 133 -6.23 -11.30 -14.10
CA HIS A 133 -7.17 -11.87 -15.08
C HIS A 133 -7.42 -13.39 -14.91
N ALA A 134 -7.23 -13.91 -13.68
CA ALA A 134 -7.37 -15.32 -13.38
C ALA A 134 -8.26 -15.59 -12.16
N ASP A 135 -8.13 -14.77 -11.09
CA ASP A 135 -8.89 -14.96 -9.87
C ASP A 135 -9.21 -13.61 -9.19
N HIS A 136 -10.36 -13.56 -8.53
CA HIS A 136 -10.82 -12.39 -7.78
C HIS A 136 -10.40 -12.50 -6.32
N VAL A 137 -9.29 -11.89 -5.98
CA VAL A 137 -8.73 -11.91 -4.63
C VAL A 137 -8.62 -10.47 -4.11
N LYS A 138 -9.15 -10.25 -2.91
CA LYS A 138 -9.01 -8.96 -2.23
C LYS A 138 -7.55 -8.76 -1.80
N THR A 139 -6.97 -7.63 -2.16
CA THR A 139 -5.65 -7.21 -1.72
C THR A 139 -5.62 -5.73 -1.37
N THR A 140 -4.54 -5.28 -0.73
CA THR A 140 -4.36 -3.89 -0.31
C THR A 140 -3.23 -3.24 -1.07
N ILE A 141 -3.46 -2.05 -1.62
CA ILE A 141 -2.46 -1.24 -2.31
C ILE A 141 -2.36 0.15 -1.70
N VAL A 142 -1.27 0.87 -2.00
CA VAL A 142 -1.13 2.30 -1.74
C VAL A 142 -0.99 3.04 -3.07
N PRO A 143 -2.04 3.70 -3.57
CA PRO A 143 -1.93 4.61 -4.71
C PRO A 143 -1.00 5.77 -4.38
N VAL A 144 0.05 5.97 -5.19
CA VAL A 144 1.04 7.04 -5.00
C VAL A 144 0.94 8.14 -6.05
N ARG A 145 0.44 7.80 -7.22
CA ARG A 145 0.10 8.73 -8.30
C ARG A 145 -1.15 8.24 -9.01
N VAL A 146 -2.10 9.11 -9.19
CA VAL A 146 -3.31 8.84 -9.97
C VAL A 146 -3.49 9.96 -10.98
N ASP A 147 -3.66 9.60 -12.25
CA ASP A 147 -3.90 10.52 -13.35
C ASP A 147 -5.09 10.04 -14.16
N ARG A 148 -6.25 10.58 -13.85
CA ARG A 148 -7.53 10.25 -14.49
C ARG A 148 -7.52 10.56 -15.98
N SER A 149 -6.81 11.61 -16.40
CA SER A 149 -6.85 12.09 -17.77
C SER A 149 -6.22 11.11 -18.77
N ILE A 150 -5.26 10.35 -18.32
CA ILE A 150 -4.57 9.31 -19.09
C ILE A 150 -4.84 7.89 -18.57
N ARG A 151 -5.76 7.76 -17.60
CA ARG A 151 -6.16 6.48 -16.99
C ARG A 151 -4.94 5.70 -16.50
N LEU A 152 -4.11 6.34 -15.63
CA LEU A 152 -2.86 5.77 -15.13
C LEU A 152 -2.80 5.88 -13.62
N MET A 153 -2.33 4.81 -12.96
CA MET A 153 -2.01 4.79 -11.54
C MET A 153 -0.64 4.16 -11.30
N TRP A 154 0.14 4.79 -10.41
CA TRP A 154 1.28 4.15 -9.75
C TRP A 154 0.88 3.76 -8.35
N TYR A 155 1.27 2.57 -7.93
CA TYR A 155 0.87 2.05 -6.63
C TYR A 155 1.96 1.17 -6.02
N LEU A 156 2.01 1.16 -4.69
CA LEU A 156 2.77 0.17 -3.94
C LEU A 156 1.87 -1.04 -3.67
N HIS A 157 2.43 -2.22 -3.83
CA HIS A 157 1.78 -3.48 -3.52
C HIS A 157 2.84 -4.53 -3.15
N ASN A 158 2.57 -5.30 -2.09
CA ASN A 158 3.52 -6.29 -1.61
C ASN A 158 4.95 -5.72 -1.52
N ALA A 159 5.86 -6.21 -2.33
CA ALA A 159 7.29 -5.94 -2.30
C ALA A 159 7.76 -4.96 -3.39
N GLY A 160 6.92 -4.05 -3.87
CA GLY A 160 7.35 -3.15 -4.92
C GLY A 160 6.39 -2.01 -5.27
N MET A 161 6.80 -1.26 -6.29
CA MET A 161 6.00 -0.21 -6.90
C MET A 161 5.71 -0.56 -8.35
N TYR A 162 4.45 -0.42 -8.75
CA TYR A 162 3.95 -0.86 -10.05
C TYR A 162 3.11 0.22 -10.72
N GLU A 163 2.83 -0.01 -11.99
CA GLU A 163 1.98 0.84 -12.81
C GLU A 163 0.84 0.02 -13.39
N LEU A 164 -0.34 0.60 -13.42
CA LEU A 164 -1.46 0.11 -14.21
C LEU A 164 -2.09 1.25 -15.00
N ALA A 165 -2.72 0.90 -16.12
CA ALA A 165 -3.34 1.88 -17.02
C ALA A 165 -4.51 1.26 -17.80
N GLY A 166 -5.28 2.13 -18.46
CA GLY A 166 -6.34 1.69 -19.38
C GLY A 166 -7.45 0.91 -18.68
N ASP A 167 -7.76 -0.27 -19.17
CA ASP A 167 -8.89 -1.08 -18.70
C ASP A 167 -8.68 -1.59 -17.27
N ASP A 168 -7.44 -1.85 -16.87
CA ASP A 168 -7.10 -2.19 -15.48
C ASP A 168 -7.36 -1.01 -14.53
N PHE A 169 -7.05 0.21 -14.97
CA PHE A 169 -7.40 1.42 -14.22
C PHE A 169 -8.91 1.53 -14.02
N ASP A 170 -9.68 1.36 -15.08
CA ASP A 170 -11.14 1.42 -15.01
C ASP A 170 -11.69 0.32 -14.10
N GLY A 171 -11.13 -0.88 -14.17
CA GLY A 171 -11.54 -2.02 -13.35
C GLY A 171 -11.29 -1.78 -11.86
N VAL A 172 -10.09 -1.30 -11.48
CA VAL A 172 -9.77 -0.99 -10.08
C VAL A 172 -10.73 0.05 -9.50
N PHE A 173 -11.13 1.05 -10.28
CA PHE A 173 -12.01 2.11 -9.81
C PHE A 173 -13.50 1.88 -10.08
N GLY A 174 -13.88 0.73 -10.64
CA GLY A 174 -15.28 0.39 -10.92
C GLY A 174 -15.91 1.31 -11.96
N LEU A 175 -15.16 1.70 -12.99
CA LEU A 175 -15.62 2.55 -14.10
C LEU A 175 -16.09 1.73 -15.30
N VAL A 176 -15.98 0.41 -15.24
CA VAL A 176 -16.45 -0.57 -16.24
C VAL A 176 -17.85 -1.07 -15.93
#